data_94c05eca147ebbc804add78cebedc4e4
#
_entry.id   94c05eca147ebbc804add78cebedc4e4
#
_cell.length_a   1.000
_cell.length_b   1.000
_cell.length_c   1.000
_cell.angle_alpha   90.00
_cell.angle_beta   90.00
_cell.angle_gamma   90.00
#
_symmetry.space_group_name_H-M   'P 1'
#
loop_
_entity.id
_entity.type
_entity.pdbx_description
1 polymer ?
#
loop_
_entity_poly.entity_id
_entity_poly.type
_entity_poly.pdbx_seq_one_letter_code
_entity_poly.pdbx_strand_id
1 'polypeptide(L)'
;MGIWGILLGKEKMESLPIVLTTDSWGKIVRFLKQGSRQVVQVRKTAETEVRVALDLNGTGQGEVKTGIAFFDHMLEQIIRHGEMDLVVSVEGDLQVDEHHTIEDTAIVLGQCFSEALGGKKGIGRYGFALPMDEARAEVLLDLGGRSWLEWNAAFSREYVGDFPTEMTKHFFASFCQGAKCNLH
;
A
#
# COMPACT_ATOMS: atom_id res chain seq x y z
N MET A 1 -16.85 -5.51 27.31
CA MET A 1 -15.63 -4.81 26.86
C MET A 1 -14.47 -5.77 27.03
N GLY A 2 -13.77 -6.13 25.95
CA GLY A 2 -12.56 -6.96 26.06
C GLY A 2 -11.38 -6.10 26.58
N ILE A 3 -10.56 -6.67 27.47
CA ILE A 3 -9.31 -6.04 27.89
C ILE A 3 -8.25 -6.45 26.88
N TRP A 4 -7.63 -5.48 26.22
CA TRP A 4 -6.51 -5.69 25.28
C TRP A 4 -5.20 -5.42 26.00
N GLY A 5 -4.22 -6.30 25.79
CA GLY A 5 -2.91 -6.22 26.43
C GLY A 5 -1.81 -5.78 25.46
N ILE A 6 -0.82 -5.05 25.98
CA ILE A 6 0.46 -4.82 25.32
C ILE A 6 1.50 -5.62 26.09
N LEU A 7 2.27 -6.45 25.38
CA LEU A 7 3.31 -7.25 26.00
C LEU A 7 4.68 -6.63 25.71
N LEU A 8 5.38 -6.23 26.78
CA LEU A 8 6.77 -5.82 26.70
C LEU A 8 7.67 -7.05 26.85
N GLY A 9 8.27 -7.49 25.74
CA GLY A 9 9.12 -8.68 25.69
C GLY A 9 9.15 -9.30 24.30
N LYS A 10 9.81 -10.45 24.19
CA LYS A 10 9.97 -11.18 22.92
C LYS A 10 9.09 -12.42 22.80
N GLU A 11 8.50 -12.88 23.90
CA GLU A 11 7.70 -14.10 23.93
C GLU A 11 6.21 -13.78 23.67
N LYS A 12 5.54 -14.62 22.87
CA LYS A 12 4.09 -14.54 22.67
C LYS A 12 3.37 -15.25 23.82
N MET A 13 2.34 -14.62 24.38
CA MET A 13 1.43 -15.25 25.34
C MET A 13 0.13 -15.60 24.62
N GLU A 14 -0.15 -16.90 24.47
CA GLU A 14 -1.32 -17.39 23.71
C GLU A 14 -2.65 -17.22 24.46
N SER A 15 -2.61 -17.00 25.77
CA SER A 15 -3.82 -16.98 26.63
C SER A 15 -4.47 -15.60 26.80
N LEU A 16 -3.88 -14.53 26.29
CA LEU A 16 -4.38 -13.16 26.45
C LEU A 16 -4.54 -12.47 25.09
N PRO A 17 -5.54 -11.60 24.92
CA PRO A 17 -5.70 -10.80 23.72
C PRO A 17 -4.62 -9.72 23.62
N ILE A 18 -3.41 -10.12 23.21
CA ILE A 18 -2.28 -9.20 23.04
C ILE A 18 -2.37 -8.53 21.67
N VAL A 19 -2.42 -7.21 21.65
CA VAL A 19 -2.46 -6.39 20.44
C VAL A 19 -1.10 -5.90 19.98
N LEU A 20 -0.10 -5.91 20.85
CA LEU A 20 1.27 -5.54 20.55
C LEU A 20 2.24 -6.30 21.46
N THR A 21 3.22 -6.97 20.86
CA THR A 21 4.38 -7.53 21.56
C THR A 21 5.62 -6.78 21.08
N THR A 22 6.37 -6.17 21.99
CA THR A 22 7.57 -5.40 21.66
C THR A 22 8.51 -5.27 22.85
N ASP A 23 9.79 -5.09 22.58
CA ASP A 23 10.83 -4.76 23.55
C ASP A 23 11.14 -3.26 23.63
N SER A 24 10.39 -2.44 22.90
CA SER A 24 10.62 -0.99 22.75
C SER A 24 9.47 -0.16 23.31
N TRP A 25 9.75 0.67 24.29
CA TRP A 25 8.82 1.68 24.79
C TRP A 25 8.39 2.69 23.71
N GLY A 26 9.29 3.03 22.77
CA GLY A 26 8.95 3.91 21.66
C GLY A 26 7.85 3.32 20.75
N LYS A 27 7.87 2.01 20.51
CA LYS A 27 6.81 1.32 19.77
C LYS A 27 5.49 1.30 20.54
N ILE A 28 5.52 1.12 21.86
CA ILE A 28 4.32 1.20 22.72
C ILE A 28 3.70 2.59 22.63
N VAL A 29 4.52 3.64 22.80
CA VAL A 29 4.04 5.04 22.73
C VAL A 29 3.45 5.34 21.35
N ARG A 30 4.08 4.88 20.28
CA ARG A 30 3.58 5.03 18.90
C ARG A 30 2.24 4.31 18.74
N PHE A 31 2.13 3.06 19.16
CA PHE A 31 0.89 2.29 19.09
C PHE A 31 -0.25 2.94 19.87
N LEU A 32 0.01 3.42 21.10
CA LEU A 32 -1.01 4.09 21.90
C LEU A 32 -1.46 5.44 21.31
N LYS A 33 -0.57 6.14 20.60
CA LYS A 33 -0.90 7.41 19.95
C LYS A 33 -1.59 7.24 18.60
N GLN A 34 -1.23 6.23 17.81
CA GLN A 34 -1.65 6.05 16.42
C GLN A 34 -2.59 4.88 16.20
N GLY A 35 -2.67 3.94 17.16
CA GLY A 35 -3.40 2.69 17.02
C GLY A 35 -2.67 1.66 16.15
N SER A 36 -3.33 0.54 15.88
CA SER A 36 -2.88 -0.41 14.86
C SER A 36 -3.15 0.17 13.48
N ARG A 37 -2.15 0.11 12.60
CA ARG A 37 -2.28 0.49 11.18
C ARG A 37 -2.10 -0.73 10.28
N GLN A 38 -2.56 -1.87 10.77
CA GLN A 38 -2.58 -3.13 10.05
C GLN A 38 -3.95 -3.36 9.46
N VAL A 39 -4.02 -3.65 8.17
CA VAL A 39 -5.25 -3.88 7.42
C VAL A 39 -5.03 -5.05 6.49
N VAL A 40 -6.06 -5.89 6.35
CA VAL A 40 -6.12 -6.93 5.33
C VAL A 40 -7.41 -6.74 4.56
N GLN A 41 -7.31 -6.59 3.25
CA GLN A 41 -8.44 -6.53 2.35
C GLN A 41 -8.38 -7.68 1.33
N VAL A 42 -9.55 -8.17 0.98
CA VAL A 42 -9.73 -9.14 -0.10
C VAL A 42 -10.85 -8.63 -1.00
N ARG A 43 -10.59 -8.58 -2.30
CA ARG A 43 -11.57 -8.27 -3.34
C ARG A 43 -11.60 -9.44 -4.32
N LYS A 44 -12.80 -9.91 -4.61
CA LYS A 44 -13.03 -10.93 -5.63
C LYS A 44 -14.03 -10.40 -6.65
N THR A 45 -13.67 -10.49 -7.91
CA THR A 45 -14.53 -10.21 -9.07
C THR A 45 -14.71 -11.48 -9.90
N ALA A 46 -15.22 -11.36 -11.12
CA ALA A 46 -15.23 -12.47 -12.08
C ALA A 46 -13.85 -12.70 -12.70
N GLU A 47 -13.04 -11.65 -12.77
CA GLU A 47 -11.75 -11.59 -13.46
C GLU A 47 -10.55 -11.77 -12.51
N THR A 48 -10.70 -11.33 -11.23
CA THR A 48 -9.58 -11.31 -10.29
C THR A 48 -9.95 -11.74 -8.88
N GLU A 49 -8.97 -12.27 -8.15
CA GLU A 49 -8.99 -12.37 -6.69
C GLU A 49 -7.74 -11.67 -6.14
N VAL A 50 -7.93 -10.53 -5.47
CA VAL A 50 -6.86 -9.69 -4.95
C VAL A 50 -6.88 -9.73 -3.43
N ARG A 51 -5.75 -10.06 -2.81
CA ARG A 51 -5.54 -9.98 -1.35
C ARG A 51 -4.37 -9.07 -1.07
N VAL A 52 -4.60 -8.06 -0.24
CA VAL A 52 -3.57 -7.13 0.26
C VAL A 52 -3.56 -7.12 1.77
N ALA A 53 -2.39 -7.30 2.37
CA ALA A 53 -2.14 -7.07 3.79
C ALA A 53 -1.09 -5.96 3.94
N LEU A 54 -1.43 -4.90 4.67
CA LEU A 54 -0.62 -3.70 4.84
C LEU A 54 -0.43 -3.39 6.31
N ASP A 55 0.81 -3.08 6.72
CA ASP A 55 1.12 -2.44 8.00
C ASP A 55 1.94 -1.17 7.76
N LEU A 56 1.33 -0.01 7.98
CA LEU A 56 2.00 1.29 7.86
C LEU A 56 3.04 1.55 8.96
N ASN A 57 3.07 0.73 10.01
CA ASN A 57 4.06 0.78 11.08
C ASN A 57 5.09 -0.35 10.96
N GLY A 58 5.20 -0.93 9.77
CA GLY A 58 6.07 -2.04 9.45
C GLY A 58 7.57 -1.73 9.51
N THR A 59 8.35 -2.61 8.94
CA THR A 59 9.83 -2.55 8.92
C THR A 59 10.41 -2.78 7.52
N GLY A 60 9.58 -2.70 6.48
CA GLY A 60 9.98 -2.93 5.10
C GLY A 60 10.06 -4.42 4.75
N GLN A 61 9.13 -5.22 5.28
CA GLN A 61 9.04 -6.64 5.00
C GLN A 61 7.79 -6.94 4.17
N GLY A 62 7.89 -7.93 3.27
CA GLY A 62 6.72 -8.34 2.51
C GLY A 62 7.04 -9.15 1.27
N GLU A 63 5.99 -9.45 0.52
CA GLU A 63 6.05 -10.22 -0.71
C GLU A 63 4.96 -9.74 -1.67
N VAL A 64 5.28 -9.65 -2.95
CA VAL A 64 4.34 -9.27 -3.99
C VAL A 64 4.28 -10.37 -5.06
N LYS A 65 3.07 -10.79 -5.40
CA LYS A 65 2.80 -11.81 -6.42
C LYS A 65 1.54 -11.40 -7.19
N THR A 66 1.70 -10.70 -8.29
CA THR A 66 0.59 -10.33 -9.19
C THR A 66 0.60 -11.14 -10.49
N GLY A 67 1.71 -11.81 -10.78
CA GLY A 67 1.93 -12.51 -12.04
C GLY A 67 2.51 -11.62 -13.16
N ILE A 68 2.73 -10.32 -12.89
CA ILE A 68 3.34 -9.34 -13.80
C ILE A 68 4.66 -8.90 -13.16
N ALA A 69 5.78 -9.39 -13.67
CA ALA A 69 7.08 -9.29 -12.98
C ALA A 69 7.54 -7.85 -12.74
N PHE A 70 7.36 -6.97 -13.72
CA PHE A 70 7.74 -5.56 -13.55
C PHE A 70 6.80 -4.84 -12.56
N PHE A 71 5.52 -5.18 -12.53
CA PHE A 71 4.58 -4.63 -11.57
C PHE A 71 4.90 -5.07 -10.14
N ASP A 72 5.23 -6.37 -9.96
CA ASP A 72 5.71 -6.89 -8.68
C ASP A 72 6.91 -6.10 -8.19
N HIS A 73 7.92 -5.89 -9.06
CA HIS A 73 9.09 -5.10 -8.75
C HIS A 73 8.76 -3.66 -8.33
N MET A 74 7.81 -3.01 -9.01
CA MET A 74 7.39 -1.64 -8.65
C MET A 74 6.69 -1.59 -7.29
N LEU A 75 5.82 -2.54 -6.98
CA LEU A 75 5.16 -2.61 -5.67
C LEU A 75 6.14 -2.95 -4.54
N GLU A 76 7.18 -3.73 -4.81
CA GLU A 76 8.27 -3.99 -3.85
C GLU A 76 9.05 -2.71 -3.47
N GLN A 77 9.10 -1.69 -4.35
CA GLN A 77 9.72 -0.41 -4.00
C GLN A 77 8.93 0.31 -2.90
N ILE A 78 7.61 0.13 -2.86
CA ILE A 78 6.76 0.67 -1.77
C ILE A 78 7.19 0.05 -0.42
N ILE A 79 7.46 -1.25 -0.39
CA ILE A 79 7.95 -1.95 0.80
C ILE A 79 9.28 -1.37 1.25
N ARG A 80 10.25 -1.33 0.33
CA ARG A 80 11.64 -0.95 0.63
C ARG A 80 11.80 0.52 1.03
N HIS A 81 11.17 1.41 0.26
CA HIS A 81 11.36 2.86 0.44
C HIS A 81 10.31 3.48 1.37
N GLY A 82 9.16 2.83 1.53
CA GLY A 82 8.11 3.29 2.45
C GLY A 82 8.28 2.78 3.88
N GLU A 83 9.20 1.84 4.13
CA GLU A 83 9.41 1.18 5.43
C GLU A 83 8.11 0.59 6.02
N MET A 84 7.18 0.19 5.14
CA MET A 84 5.92 -0.46 5.52
C MET A 84 5.97 -1.96 5.18
N ASP A 85 5.24 -2.77 5.91
CA ASP A 85 5.10 -4.17 5.55
C ASP A 85 3.90 -4.33 4.61
N LEU A 86 4.12 -5.02 3.49
CA LEU A 86 3.12 -5.20 2.45
C LEU A 86 3.18 -6.60 1.85
N VAL A 87 2.05 -7.30 1.87
CA VAL A 87 1.88 -8.56 1.14
C VAL A 87 0.77 -8.37 0.11
N VAL A 88 1.05 -8.65 -1.14
CA VAL A 88 0.11 -8.61 -2.25
C VAL A 88 0.08 -9.98 -2.93
N SER A 89 -1.10 -10.57 -3.05
CA SER A 89 -1.32 -11.80 -3.78
C SER A 89 -2.51 -11.63 -4.71
N VAL A 90 -2.31 -11.87 -5.99
CA VAL A 90 -3.34 -11.70 -7.02
C VAL A 90 -3.42 -12.93 -7.89
N GLU A 91 -4.64 -13.41 -8.09
CA GLU A 91 -5.00 -14.34 -9.14
C GLU A 91 -5.89 -13.60 -10.13
N GLY A 92 -5.39 -13.33 -11.33
CA GLY A 92 -6.07 -12.56 -12.36
C GLY A 92 -6.11 -13.29 -13.70
N ASP A 93 -6.95 -12.82 -14.59
CA ASP A 93 -7.19 -13.37 -15.94
C ASP A 93 -6.13 -12.91 -16.96
N LEU A 94 -4.84 -13.01 -16.59
CA LEU A 94 -3.69 -12.58 -17.40
C LEU A 94 -3.63 -13.20 -18.81
N GLN A 95 -4.38 -14.27 -19.06
CA GLN A 95 -4.55 -14.84 -20.41
C GLN A 95 -5.42 -13.95 -21.31
N VAL A 96 -6.17 -13.01 -20.75
CA VAL A 96 -6.97 -11.99 -21.46
C VAL A 96 -6.12 -10.74 -21.65
N ASP A 97 -5.82 -10.06 -20.55
CA ASP A 97 -4.85 -8.96 -20.47
C ASP A 97 -4.44 -8.70 -19.00
N GLU A 98 -3.60 -7.71 -18.76
CA GLU A 98 -3.12 -7.30 -17.44
C GLU A 98 -4.00 -6.23 -16.77
N HIS A 99 -4.96 -5.65 -17.46
CA HIS A 99 -5.72 -4.47 -17.02
C HIS A 99 -6.44 -4.72 -15.69
N HIS A 100 -7.26 -5.76 -15.62
CA HIS A 100 -8.03 -6.09 -14.41
C HIS A 100 -7.12 -6.36 -13.21
N THR A 101 -6.00 -7.07 -13.43
CA THR A 101 -5.01 -7.37 -12.39
C THR A 101 -4.41 -6.10 -11.81
N ILE A 102 -4.00 -5.16 -12.66
CA ILE A 102 -3.37 -3.89 -12.23
C ILE A 102 -4.40 -2.99 -11.55
N GLU A 103 -5.57 -2.82 -12.15
CA GLU A 103 -6.62 -1.94 -11.65
C GLU A 103 -7.14 -2.41 -10.28
N ASP A 104 -7.55 -3.67 -10.16
CA ASP A 104 -8.10 -4.20 -8.91
C ASP A 104 -7.05 -4.21 -7.79
N THR A 105 -5.78 -4.50 -8.10
CA THR A 105 -4.67 -4.39 -7.15
C THR A 105 -4.54 -2.95 -6.64
N ALA A 106 -4.58 -1.97 -7.52
CA ALA A 106 -4.48 -0.55 -7.16
C ALA A 106 -5.64 -0.10 -6.26
N ILE A 107 -6.88 -0.50 -6.58
CA ILE A 107 -8.08 -0.21 -5.78
C ILE A 107 -7.92 -0.77 -4.37
N VAL A 108 -7.59 -2.06 -4.26
CA VAL A 108 -7.47 -2.74 -2.95
C VAL A 108 -6.33 -2.17 -2.13
N LEU A 109 -5.17 -1.91 -2.75
CA LEU A 109 -4.04 -1.25 -2.10
C LEU A 109 -4.44 0.13 -1.57
N GLY A 110 -5.11 0.94 -2.38
CA GLY A 110 -5.63 2.24 -1.98
C GLY A 110 -6.61 2.16 -0.81
N GLN A 111 -7.52 1.18 -0.82
CA GLN A 111 -8.46 0.93 0.28
C GLN A 111 -7.72 0.56 1.57
N CYS A 112 -6.70 -0.30 1.49
CA CYS A 112 -5.85 -0.63 2.63
C CYS A 112 -5.18 0.62 3.22
N PHE A 113 -4.63 1.49 2.36
CA PHE A 113 -4.05 2.77 2.81
C PHE A 113 -5.08 3.66 3.50
N SER A 114 -6.26 3.83 2.90
CA SER A 114 -7.33 4.66 3.47
C SER A 114 -7.76 4.17 4.85
N GLU A 115 -7.92 2.86 5.01
CA GLU A 115 -8.34 2.24 6.26
C GLU A 115 -7.23 2.29 7.32
N ALA A 116 -5.99 1.96 6.95
CA ALA A 116 -4.84 1.98 7.86
C ALA A 116 -4.51 3.40 8.37
N LEU A 117 -4.75 4.44 7.56
CA LEU A 117 -4.60 5.83 7.96
C LEU A 117 -5.69 6.28 8.93
N GLY A 118 -6.87 5.67 8.88
CA GLY A 118 -7.97 5.94 9.78
C GLY A 118 -8.34 7.42 9.85
N GLY A 119 -8.35 7.98 11.05
CA GLY A 119 -8.68 9.39 11.30
C GLY A 119 -7.64 10.41 10.84
N LYS A 120 -6.53 9.97 10.26
CA LYS A 120 -5.43 10.80 9.71
C LYS A 120 -4.82 11.80 10.70
N LYS A 121 -5.01 11.60 12.00
CA LYS A 121 -4.44 12.46 13.04
C LYS A 121 -2.96 12.14 13.23
N GLY A 122 -2.13 13.18 13.28
CA GLY A 122 -0.69 13.06 13.56
C GLY A 122 0.15 12.50 12.41
N ILE A 123 -0.36 12.50 11.18
CA ILE A 123 0.40 12.15 9.98
C ILE A 123 0.89 13.40 9.23
N GLY A 124 1.99 13.27 8.48
CA GLY A 124 2.34 14.21 7.43
C GLY A 124 1.40 13.97 6.24
N ARG A 125 0.49 14.91 6.00
CA ARG A 125 -0.60 14.74 5.01
C ARG A 125 -0.13 14.88 3.57
N TYR A 126 0.95 15.63 3.34
CA TYR A 126 1.41 16.06 2.03
C TYR A 126 2.76 15.46 1.66
N GLY A 127 2.97 15.11 0.40
CA GLY A 127 4.23 14.60 -0.15
C GLY A 127 4.67 15.46 -1.32
N PHE A 128 5.64 15.05 -2.10
CA PHE A 128 7.02 15.56 -2.15
C PHE A 128 7.58 15.22 -3.56
N ALA A 129 8.81 15.69 -3.87
CA ALA A 129 9.54 15.43 -5.09
C ALA A 129 10.93 14.88 -4.77
N LEU A 130 11.45 14.00 -5.65
CA LEU A 130 12.78 13.43 -5.50
C LEU A 130 13.45 13.15 -6.85
N PRO A 131 14.80 13.21 -6.94
CA PRO A 131 15.59 12.75 -8.06
C PRO A 131 16.04 11.29 -7.87
N MET A 132 16.34 10.64 -8.97
CA MET A 132 17.11 9.40 -9.03
C MET A 132 17.96 9.45 -10.31
N ASP A 133 19.27 9.58 -10.15
CA ASP A 133 20.23 9.82 -11.22
C ASP A 133 19.76 10.94 -12.18
N GLU A 134 19.59 10.65 -13.46
CA GLU A 134 19.08 11.61 -14.45
C GLU A 134 17.55 11.78 -14.41
N ALA A 135 16.83 10.92 -13.66
CA ALA A 135 15.39 10.98 -13.56
C ALA A 135 14.94 11.90 -12.41
N ARG A 136 13.81 12.58 -12.61
CA ARG A 136 13.12 13.37 -11.59
C ARG A 136 11.66 12.95 -11.56
N ALA A 137 11.15 12.65 -10.37
CA ALA A 137 9.72 12.50 -10.14
C ALA A 137 9.22 13.61 -9.20
N GLU A 138 8.15 14.26 -9.59
CA GLU A 138 7.43 15.21 -8.76
C GLU A 138 6.03 14.66 -8.52
N VAL A 139 5.73 14.40 -7.25
CA VAL A 139 4.47 13.81 -6.81
C VAL A 139 3.91 14.66 -5.70
N LEU A 140 2.80 15.33 -5.96
CA LEU A 140 2.08 16.11 -4.95
C LEU A 140 0.90 15.28 -4.47
N LEU A 141 0.99 14.79 -3.24
CA LEU A 141 -0.02 13.93 -2.63
C LEU A 141 -0.77 14.70 -1.53
N ASP A 142 -2.11 14.63 -1.54
CA ASP A 142 -2.96 15.06 -0.43
C ASP A 142 -3.91 13.93 -0.02
N LEU A 143 -3.78 13.45 1.20
CA LEU A 143 -4.65 12.43 1.79
C LEU A 143 -5.99 13.02 2.28
N GLY A 144 -6.58 13.91 1.49
CA GLY A 144 -7.72 14.76 1.81
C GLY A 144 -9.07 14.07 1.94
N GLY A 145 -9.21 12.82 1.51
CA GLY A 145 -10.46 12.07 1.55
C GLY A 145 -11.31 12.17 0.28
N ARG A 146 -10.82 12.85 -0.76
CA ARG A 146 -11.43 12.93 -2.09
C ARG A 146 -10.44 12.43 -3.11
N SER A 147 -10.90 11.63 -4.08
CA SER A 147 -10.06 11.09 -5.14
C SER A 147 -9.93 12.09 -6.30
N TRP A 148 -8.70 12.32 -6.74
CA TRP A 148 -8.36 13.05 -7.94
C TRP A 148 -6.98 12.63 -8.43
N LEU A 149 -6.83 12.46 -9.73
CA LEU A 149 -5.54 12.30 -10.36
C LEU A 149 -5.33 13.38 -11.41
N GLU A 150 -4.27 14.17 -11.27
CA GLU A 150 -3.72 15.00 -12.32
C GLU A 150 -2.44 14.37 -12.84
N TRP A 151 -2.45 13.98 -14.11
CA TRP A 151 -1.37 13.21 -14.71
C TRP A 151 -0.63 14.03 -15.76
N ASN A 152 0.67 14.24 -15.53
CA ASN A 152 1.54 14.97 -16.44
C ASN A 152 2.87 14.22 -16.63
N ALA A 153 2.78 12.98 -17.12
CA ALA A 153 3.93 12.18 -17.50
C ALA A 153 3.65 11.47 -18.83
N ALA A 154 4.69 11.33 -19.64
CA ALA A 154 4.63 10.63 -20.93
C ALA A 154 5.74 9.57 -20.97
N PHE A 155 5.41 8.41 -21.50
CA PHE A 155 6.34 7.32 -21.70
C PHE A 155 6.66 7.20 -23.20
N SER A 156 7.94 7.05 -23.52
CA SER A 156 8.40 6.84 -24.90
C SER A 156 8.36 5.36 -25.32
N ARG A 157 8.25 4.46 -24.36
CA ARG A 157 8.13 3.02 -24.58
C ARG A 157 6.70 2.58 -24.32
N GLU A 158 6.20 1.66 -25.12
CA GLU A 158 4.89 1.03 -24.95
C GLU A 158 4.91 0.06 -23.75
N TYR A 159 6.00 -0.69 -23.59
CA TYR A 159 6.18 -1.67 -22.52
C TYR A 159 7.50 -1.47 -21.78
N VAL A 160 7.51 -1.84 -20.48
CA VAL A 160 8.71 -2.08 -19.69
C VAL A 160 8.58 -3.49 -19.09
N GLY A 161 9.41 -4.42 -19.57
CA GLY A 161 9.21 -5.84 -19.29
C GLY A 161 7.87 -6.32 -19.83
N ASP A 162 7.06 -6.86 -18.96
CA ASP A 162 5.69 -7.35 -19.21
C ASP A 162 4.59 -6.34 -18.82
N PHE A 163 4.97 -5.11 -18.49
CA PHE A 163 4.06 -4.06 -18.01
C PHE A 163 3.84 -2.98 -19.07
N PRO A 164 2.60 -2.75 -19.55
CA PRO A 164 2.28 -1.66 -20.47
C PRO A 164 2.35 -0.32 -19.74
N THR A 165 3.07 0.62 -20.31
CA THR A 165 3.30 1.92 -19.65
C THR A 165 2.04 2.75 -19.49
N GLU A 166 1.05 2.58 -20.35
CA GLU A 166 -0.26 3.22 -20.22
C GLU A 166 -0.97 2.84 -18.90
N MET A 167 -0.76 1.62 -18.42
CA MET A 167 -1.33 1.14 -17.17
C MET A 167 -0.79 1.86 -15.94
N THR A 168 0.31 2.58 -16.04
CA THR A 168 0.82 3.42 -14.94
C THR A 168 -0.21 4.47 -14.53
N LYS A 169 -0.80 5.17 -15.50
CA LYS A 169 -1.86 6.16 -15.22
C LYS A 169 -3.10 5.50 -14.63
N HIS A 170 -3.50 4.35 -15.18
CA HIS A 170 -4.65 3.58 -14.67
C HIS A 170 -4.43 3.12 -13.24
N PHE A 171 -3.23 2.60 -12.92
CA PHE A 171 -2.86 2.23 -11.55
C PHE A 171 -3.04 3.41 -10.57
N PHE A 172 -2.47 4.57 -10.87
CA PHE A 172 -2.58 5.72 -9.98
C PHE A 172 -4.00 6.28 -9.87
N ALA A 173 -4.79 6.24 -10.94
CA ALA A 173 -6.20 6.63 -10.90
C ALA A 173 -7.00 5.72 -9.96
N SER A 174 -6.84 4.41 -10.09
CA SER A 174 -7.50 3.40 -9.27
C SER A 174 -7.03 3.42 -7.83
N PHE A 175 -5.72 3.63 -7.60
CA PHE A 175 -5.17 3.85 -6.27
C PHE A 175 -5.79 5.09 -5.60
N CYS A 176 -5.86 6.23 -6.30
CA CYS A 176 -6.48 7.45 -5.77
C CYS A 176 -7.94 7.24 -5.39
N GLN A 177 -8.67 6.45 -6.19
CA GLN A 177 -10.05 6.08 -5.89
C GLN A 177 -10.17 5.26 -4.60
N GLY A 178 -9.34 4.25 -4.43
CA GLY A 178 -9.29 3.42 -3.23
C GLY A 178 -8.80 4.18 -2.00
N ALA A 179 -7.70 4.92 -2.12
CA ALA A 179 -7.07 5.67 -1.05
C ALA A 179 -7.81 6.96 -0.65
N LYS A 180 -8.73 7.42 -1.50
CA LYS A 180 -9.42 8.71 -1.34
C LYS A 180 -8.44 9.85 -1.15
N CYS A 181 -7.49 9.96 -2.08
CA CYS A 181 -6.44 10.97 -2.09
C CYS A 181 -6.41 11.75 -3.41
N ASN A 182 -5.82 12.94 -3.36
CA ASN A 182 -5.46 13.68 -4.57
C ASN A 182 -3.99 13.41 -4.88
N LEU A 183 -3.69 13.14 -6.12
CA LEU A 183 -2.34 12.90 -6.63
C LEU A 183 -2.12 13.75 -7.89
N HIS A 184 -1.05 14.51 -7.91
CA HIS A 184 -0.58 15.25 -9.07
C HIS A 184 0.84 14.82 -9.40
#